data_22c0f40a13527b02820ae384411a7c67
#
_entry.id   22c0f40a13527b02820ae384411a7c67
#
_cell.length_a   1.000
_cell.length_b   1.000
_cell.length_c   1.000
_cell.angle_alpha   90.00
_cell.angle_beta   90.00
_cell.angle_gamma   90.00
#
_symmetry.space_group_name_H-M   'P 1'
#
loop_
_entity.id
_entity.type
_entity.pdbx_description
1 polymer ?
#
loop_
_entity_poly.entity_id
_entity_poly.type
_entity_poly.pdbx_seq_one_letter_code
_entity_poly.pdbx_strand_id
1 'polypeptide(L)'
;MSSLQQIKQRIKTSNATVKITKVMQMVSTAKLQKMKSIVVNSKVYKDGVFDILSNLLHKNDIDSIFNKQNTKHATIITISSDKGLCGILNNGLCKQTIEHTKLLQNQGYSIFMKHIGNKANSTFYHKIKDSSIKQDYIDDFYTQGRINFVNLDNLITDLIANCEGELFIAFNGFKSAMVTEFNFLNIKDLIEQKDGLYKIDCDIKEAIKFAEYQALYAILCYAINNNIICEHSLRMQAMDSATRNTEKIIDQLTTHYNKTRQAGITNALIDVVSGSQQQN
;
A
#
# COMPACT_ATOMS: atom_id res chain seq x y z
N MET A 1 7.18 -6.26 -46.24
CA MET A 1 7.57 -4.93 -45.68
C MET A 1 6.84 -4.54 -44.40
N SER A 2 5.57 -4.95 -44.17
CA SER A 2 4.82 -4.67 -42.93
C SER A 2 5.45 -5.21 -41.66
N SER A 3 6.10 -6.38 -41.71
CA SER A 3 6.72 -7.06 -40.56
C SER A 3 7.93 -6.27 -39.98
N LEU A 4 8.84 -5.78 -40.84
CA LEU A 4 10.01 -4.99 -40.41
C LEU A 4 9.64 -3.65 -39.76
N GLN A 5 8.64 -2.96 -40.33
CA GLN A 5 8.12 -1.72 -39.72
C GLN A 5 7.49 -1.97 -38.36
N GLN A 6 6.75 -3.08 -38.20
CA GLN A 6 6.15 -3.43 -36.90
C GLN A 6 7.22 -3.73 -35.84
N ILE A 7 8.28 -4.47 -36.20
CA ILE A 7 9.39 -4.75 -35.26
C ILE A 7 10.08 -3.43 -34.86
N LYS A 8 10.37 -2.56 -35.82
CA LYS A 8 10.97 -1.24 -35.55
C LYS A 8 10.12 -0.39 -34.63
N GLN A 9 8.79 -0.38 -34.84
CA GLN A 9 7.87 0.34 -33.96
C GLN A 9 7.85 -0.26 -32.55
N ARG A 10 7.86 -1.58 -32.40
CA ARG A 10 7.97 -2.25 -31.09
C ARG A 10 9.24 -1.88 -30.34
N ILE A 11 10.39 -1.88 -31.03
CA ILE A 11 11.68 -1.43 -30.46
C ILE A 11 11.57 0.01 -29.97
N LYS A 12 10.97 0.91 -30.75
CA LYS A 12 10.77 2.32 -30.37
C LYS A 12 9.90 2.45 -29.11
N THR A 13 8.79 1.73 -29.06
CA THR A 13 7.86 1.72 -27.90
C THR A 13 8.55 1.15 -26.66
N SER A 14 9.28 0.04 -26.80
CA SER A 14 10.03 -0.56 -25.69
C SER A 14 11.11 0.39 -25.15
N ASN A 15 11.83 1.10 -26.02
CA ASN A 15 12.80 2.11 -25.59
C ASN A 15 12.13 3.28 -24.81
N ALA A 16 10.94 3.71 -25.22
CA ALA A 16 10.18 4.70 -24.48
C ALA A 16 9.75 4.16 -23.09
N THR A 17 9.33 2.91 -23.02
CA THR A 17 8.98 2.23 -21.75
C THR A 17 10.17 2.20 -20.80
N VAL A 18 11.37 1.83 -21.27
CA VAL A 18 12.60 1.85 -20.45
C VAL A 18 12.87 3.24 -19.86
N LYS A 19 12.70 4.30 -20.65
CA LYS A 19 12.89 5.67 -20.14
C LYS A 19 11.90 6.01 -19.03
N ILE A 20 10.63 5.65 -19.22
CA ILE A 20 9.58 5.91 -18.22
C ILE A 20 9.85 5.12 -16.94
N THR A 21 10.15 3.82 -17.03
CA THR A 21 10.40 2.98 -15.85
C THR A 21 11.64 3.42 -15.08
N LYS A 22 12.72 3.84 -15.76
CA LYS A 22 13.92 4.42 -15.11
C LYS A 22 13.59 5.71 -14.35
N VAL A 23 12.81 6.61 -14.92
CA VAL A 23 12.39 7.84 -14.23
C VAL A 23 11.52 7.52 -13.02
N MET A 24 10.56 6.60 -13.17
CA MET A 24 9.70 6.17 -12.04
C MET A 24 10.49 5.50 -10.92
N GLN A 25 11.50 4.70 -11.26
CA GLN A 25 12.42 4.11 -10.30
C GLN A 25 13.18 5.19 -9.51
N MET A 26 13.77 6.18 -10.21
CA MET A 26 14.51 7.28 -9.56
C MET A 26 13.62 8.10 -8.62
N VAL A 27 12.43 8.46 -9.06
CA VAL A 27 11.46 9.21 -8.25
C VAL A 27 11.05 8.41 -7.00
N SER A 28 10.81 7.10 -7.16
CA SER A 28 10.44 6.22 -6.03
C SER A 28 11.60 6.10 -5.04
N THR A 29 12.84 5.99 -5.51
CA THR A 29 14.04 5.96 -4.67
C THR A 29 14.21 7.25 -3.87
N ALA A 30 14.03 8.41 -4.49
CA ALA A 30 14.13 9.70 -3.81
C ALA A 30 13.04 9.84 -2.70
N LYS A 31 11.80 9.44 -3.01
CA LYS A 31 10.71 9.44 -2.03
C LYS A 31 10.94 8.45 -0.89
N LEU A 32 11.44 7.25 -1.20
CA LEU A 32 11.82 6.24 -0.20
C LEU A 32 12.81 6.79 0.82
N GLN A 33 13.87 7.48 0.35
CA GLN A 33 14.87 8.10 1.24
C GLN A 33 14.24 9.16 2.16
N LYS A 34 13.37 10.00 1.61
CA LYS A 34 12.68 11.03 2.40
C LYS A 34 11.75 10.43 3.47
N MET A 35 11.08 9.31 3.15
CA MET A 35 10.11 8.69 4.08
C MET A 35 10.77 7.95 5.25
N LYS A 36 12.03 7.55 5.16
CA LYS A 36 12.72 6.80 6.22
C LYS A 36 12.71 7.53 7.57
N SER A 37 13.08 8.80 7.58
CA SER A 37 13.08 9.61 8.82
C SER A 37 11.66 9.83 9.35
N ILE A 38 10.68 10.03 8.47
CA ILE A 38 9.28 10.23 8.84
C ILE A 38 8.72 9.00 9.55
N VAL A 39 9.01 7.79 9.04
CA VAL A 39 8.55 6.53 9.65
C VAL A 39 9.17 6.33 11.03
N VAL A 40 10.47 6.62 11.19
CA VAL A 40 11.13 6.52 12.50
C VAL A 40 10.51 7.49 13.50
N ASN A 41 10.32 8.74 13.10
CA ASN A 41 9.71 9.76 13.97
C ASN A 41 8.26 9.42 14.31
N SER A 42 7.48 8.92 13.37
CA SER A 42 6.09 8.52 13.63
C SER A 42 6.00 7.31 14.57
N LYS A 43 7.00 6.41 14.57
CA LYS A 43 7.10 5.32 15.54
C LYS A 43 7.33 5.86 16.95
N VAL A 44 8.32 6.73 17.12
CA VAL A 44 8.64 7.32 18.43
C VAL A 44 7.42 8.08 18.98
N TYR A 45 6.74 8.85 18.14
CA TYR A 45 5.53 9.58 18.53
C TYR A 45 4.43 8.62 18.97
N LYS A 46 4.15 7.58 18.18
CA LYS A 46 3.14 6.55 18.49
C LYS A 46 3.48 5.88 19.83
N ASP A 47 4.72 5.43 20.03
CA ASP A 47 5.12 4.74 21.25
C ASP A 47 4.95 5.65 22.48
N GLY A 48 5.34 6.92 22.39
CA GLY A 48 5.17 7.90 23.48
C GLY A 48 3.72 8.19 23.83
N VAL A 49 2.84 8.32 22.83
CA VAL A 49 1.40 8.56 23.05
C VAL A 49 0.74 7.34 23.69
N PHE A 50 1.07 6.12 23.23
CA PHE A 50 0.54 4.89 23.83
C PHE A 50 1.06 4.68 25.26
N ASP A 51 2.29 5.06 25.57
CA ASP A 51 2.81 5.07 26.93
C ASP A 51 1.99 5.96 27.86
N ILE A 52 1.66 7.19 27.42
CA ILE A 52 0.80 8.12 28.18
C ILE A 52 -0.59 7.54 28.37
N LEU A 53 -1.22 7.05 27.31
CA LEU A 53 -2.56 6.46 27.37
C LEU A 53 -2.61 5.26 28.30
N SER A 54 -1.63 4.36 28.22
CA SER A 54 -1.53 3.17 29.08
C SER A 54 -1.47 3.55 30.57
N ASN A 55 -0.70 4.59 30.92
CA ASN A 55 -0.61 5.10 32.27
C ASN A 55 -1.92 5.76 32.75
N LEU A 56 -2.67 6.43 31.86
CA LEU A 56 -3.95 7.05 32.20
C LEU A 56 -5.02 6.01 32.46
N LEU A 57 -5.10 4.97 31.63
CA LEU A 57 -6.13 3.92 31.71
C LEU A 57 -5.92 2.97 32.89
N HIS A 58 -4.66 2.67 33.25
CA HIS A 58 -4.37 1.73 34.35
C HIS A 58 -4.82 2.23 35.73
N LYS A 59 -4.79 3.54 35.95
CA LYS A 59 -5.18 4.13 37.26
C LYS A 59 -6.67 4.34 37.43
N ASN A 60 -7.43 4.27 36.35
CA ASN A 60 -8.83 4.69 36.37
C ASN A 60 -9.69 3.66 35.64
N ASP A 61 -10.65 3.06 36.36
CA ASP A 61 -11.72 2.22 35.77
C ASP A 61 -12.68 3.09 34.95
N ILE A 62 -12.18 3.72 33.88
CA ILE A 62 -12.97 4.61 33.03
C ILE A 62 -13.26 3.88 31.71
N ASP A 63 -14.51 4.02 31.26
CA ASP A 63 -14.92 3.56 29.93
C ASP A 63 -14.07 4.21 28.85
N SER A 64 -13.28 3.40 28.16
CA SER A 64 -12.44 3.76 27.03
C SER A 64 -12.95 3.10 25.77
N ILE A 65 -12.78 3.75 24.61
CA ILE A 65 -13.10 3.13 23.31
C ILE A 65 -12.31 1.83 23.09
N PHE A 66 -11.14 1.71 23.74
CA PHE A 66 -10.27 0.55 23.66
C PHE A 66 -10.65 -0.57 24.66
N ASN A 67 -11.47 -0.26 25.67
CA ASN A 67 -11.91 -1.20 26.71
C ASN A 67 -13.37 -1.65 26.57
N LYS A 68 -14.06 -1.30 25.46
CA LYS A 68 -15.43 -1.77 25.22
C LYS A 68 -15.43 -3.29 25.11
N GLN A 69 -15.58 -3.96 26.26
CA GLN A 69 -15.64 -5.40 26.38
C GLN A 69 -17.05 -5.91 26.06
N ASN A 70 -17.12 -7.10 25.44
CA ASN A 70 -18.32 -7.93 25.22
C ASN A 70 -19.18 -7.67 23.98
N THR A 71 -18.80 -6.84 23.05
CA THR A 71 -19.47 -6.85 21.76
C THR A 71 -18.60 -7.63 20.76
N LYS A 72 -19.17 -8.71 20.20
CA LYS A 72 -18.49 -9.45 19.10
C LYS A 72 -18.55 -8.64 17.79
N HIS A 73 -18.13 -7.39 17.86
CA HIS A 73 -17.97 -6.51 16.72
C HIS A 73 -16.48 -6.19 16.51
N ALA A 74 -16.05 -6.17 15.26
CA ALA A 74 -14.71 -5.83 14.87
C ALA A 74 -14.72 -4.81 13.72
N THR A 75 -14.10 -3.66 13.95
CA THR A 75 -13.84 -2.67 12.89
C THR A 75 -12.44 -2.85 12.38
N ILE A 76 -12.27 -3.08 11.08
CA ILE A 76 -10.97 -3.30 10.43
C ILE A 76 -10.68 -2.12 9.51
N ILE A 77 -9.64 -1.34 9.82
CA ILE A 77 -9.13 -0.28 8.95
C ILE A 77 -8.05 -0.87 8.07
N THR A 78 -8.22 -0.80 6.75
CA THR A 78 -7.21 -1.26 5.80
C THR A 78 -6.56 -0.08 5.11
N ILE A 79 -5.24 -0.08 5.03
CA ILE A 79 -4.48 1.01 4.43
C ILE A 79 -3.83 0.53 3.13
N SER A 80 -4.40 0.94 2.00
CA SER A 80 -3.89 0.64 0.66
C SER A 80 -3.14 1.83 0.06
N SER A 81 -2.54 1.63 -1.12
CA SER A 81 -1.89 2.72 -1.84
C SER A 81 -2.89 3.59 -2.61
N ASP A 82 -2.48 4.83 -2.86
CA ASP A 82 -3.19 5.75 -3.75
C ASP A 82 -2.96 5.37 -5.23
N LYS A 83 -1.72 5.05 -5.59
CA LYS A 83 -1.30 4.77 -6.97
C LYS A 83 -0.90 3.31 -7.15
N GLY A 84 -1.09 2.80 -8.37
CA GLY A 84 -0.66 1.46 -8.77
C GLY A 84 0.84 1.35 -9.06
N LEU A 85 1.20 0.28 -9.75
CA LEU A 85 2.57 -0.06 -10.14
C LEU A 85 3.53 -0.31 -8.95
N CYS A 86 2.99 -0.72 -7.81
CA CYS A 86 3.70 -1.04 -6.58
C CYS A 86 3.79 -2.57 -6.33
N GLY A 87 3.86 -3.35 -7.40
CA GLY A 87 4.00 -4.81 -7.31
C GLY A 87 2.84 -5.48 -6.59
N ILE A 88 3.17 -6.32 -5.61
CA ILE A 88 2.20 -7.14 -4.87
C ILE A 88 1.57 -6.42 -3.67
N LEU A 89 1.92 -5.16 -3.37
CA LEU A 89 1.54 -4.44 -2.15
C LEU A 89 0.04 -4.59 -1.81
N ASN A 90 -0.84 -4.13 -2.71
CA ASN A 90 -2.28 -4.11 -2.44
C ASN A 90 -2.91 -5.50 -2.49
N ASN A 91 -2.45 -6.36 -3.41
CA ASN A 91 -2.94 -7.73 -3.51
C ASN A 91 -2.52 -8.58 -2.30
N GLY A 92 -1.31 -8.38 -1.79
CA GLY A 92 -0.80 -9.02 -0.58
C GLY A 92 -1.59 -8.58 0.64
N LEU A 93 -1.75 -7.27 0.82
CA LEU A 93 -2.58 -6.69 1.88
C LEU A 93 -3.99 -7.29 1.86
N CYS A 94 -4.66 -7.27 0.72
CA CYS A 94 -6.02 -7.76 0.58
C CYS A 94 -6.14 -9.25 0.93
N LYS A 95 -5.24 -10.10 0.42
CA LYS A 95 -5.26 -11.54 0.68
C LYS A 95 -5.14 -11.82 2.19
N GLN A 96 -4.14 -11.24 2.83
CA GLN A 96 -3.87 -11.46 4.25
C GLN A 96 -4.96 -10.86 5.14
N THR A 97 -5.49 -9.68 4.80
CA THR A 97 -6.62 -9.09 5.53
C THR A 97 -7.85 -9.99 5.46
N ILE A 98 -8.19 -10.54 4.28
CA ILE A 98 -9.33 -11.46 4.14
C ILE A 98 -9.12 -12.74 4.95
N GLU A 99 -7.90 -13.29 5.02
CA GLU A 99 -7.59 -14.45 5.85
C GLU A 99 -7.85 -14.16 7.34
N HIS A 100 -7.36 -13.03 7.86
CA HIS A 100 -7.64 -12.59 9.24
C HIS A 100 -9.12 -12.29 9.48
N THR A 101 -9.81 -11.67 8.52
CA THR A 101 -11.25 -11.41 8.59
C THR A 101 -12.05 -12.70 8.76
N LYS A 102 -11.71 -13.75 8.00
CA LYS A 102 -12.37 -15.06 8.13
C LYS A 102 -12.12 -15.71 9.50
N LEU A 103 -10.92 -15.55 10.07
CA LEU A 103 -10.63 -16.05 11.41
C LEU A 103 -11.51 -15.37 12.46
N LEU A 104 -11.69 -14.05 12.38
CA LEU A 104 -12.57 -13.30 13.27
C LEU A 104 -14.05 -13.70 13.07
N GLN A 105 -14.52 -13.89 11.84
CA GLN A 105 -15.88 -14.40 11.57
C GLN A 105 -16.10 -15.77 12.17
N ASN A 106 -15.15 -16.69 12.08
CA ASN A 106 -15.23 -18.02 12.69
C ASN A 106 -15.29 -17.97 14.22
N GLN A 107 -14.76 -16.91 14.85
CA GLN A 107 -14.89 -16.62 16.27
C GLN A 107 -16.22 -15.95 16.63
N GLY A 108 -17.05 -15.67 15.63
CA GLY A 108 -18.39 -15.09 15.78
C GLY A 108 -18.40 -13.55 15.81
N TYR A 109 -17.36 -12.89 15.31
CA TYR A 109 -17.35 -11.43 15.17
C TYR A 109 -18.19 -10.96 13.98
N SER A 110 -19.00 -9.93 14.20
CA SER A 110 -19.58 -9.11 13.13
C SER A 110 -18.55 -8.08 12.66
N ILE A 111 -18.32 -8.00 11.36
CA ILE A 111 -17.18 -7.24 10.81
C ILE A 111 -17.65 -6.03 10.01
N PHE A 112 -17.03 -4.89 10.33
CA PHE A 112 -17.11 -3.68 9.55
C PHE A 112 -15.72 -3.30 9.04
N MET A 113 -15.58 -3.03 7.74
CA MET A 113 -14.30 -2.68 7.13
C MET A 113 -14.33 -1.24 6.63
N LYS A 114 -13.30 -0.46 7.01
CA LYS A 114 -13.05 0.87 6.47
C LYS A 114 -11.76 0.85 5.64
N HIS A 115 -11.87 1.25 4.39
CA HIS A 115 -10.77 1.19 3.43
C HIS A 115 -10.20 2.58 3.15
N ILE A 116 -8.90 2.74 3.35
CA ILE A 116 -8.14 3.96 3.04
C ILE A 116 -7.33 3.74 1.77
N GLY A 117 -7.39 4.69 0.84
CA GLY A 117 -6.60 4.72 -0.39
C GLY A 117 -7.35 4.25 -1.63
N ASN A 118 -7.11 4.92 -2.75
CA ASN A 118 -7.86 4.75 -4.00
C ASN A 118 -7.74 3.34 -4.61
N LYS A 119 -6.70 2.57 -4.25
CA LYS A 119 -6.54 1.18 -4.73
C LYS A 119 -7.29 0.16 -3.88
N ALA A 120 -7.81 0.53 -2.71
CA ALA A 120 -8.62 -0.37 -1.89
C ALA A 120 -9.87 -0.82 -2.64
N ASN A 121 -10.65 0.12 -3.20
CA ASN A 121 -11.88 -0.18 -3.90
C ASN A 121 -11.66 -1.24 -5.00
N SER A 122 -10.72 -1.00 -5.93
CA SER A 122 -10.43 -1.95 -7.00
C SER A 122 -9.88 -3.30 -6.52
N THR A 123 -9.29 -3.35 -5.32
CA THR A 123 -8.63 -4.55 -4.81
C THR A 123 -9.57 -5.39 -3.93
N PHE A 124 -10.35 -4.75 -3.05
CA PHE A 124 -11.20 -5.43 -2.08
C PHE A 124 -12.61 -5.69 -2.61
N TYR A 125 -13.23 -4.76 -3.34
CA TYR A 125 -14.61 -4.84 -3.81
C TYR A 125 -14.95 -6.15 -4.54
N HIS A 126 -14.04 -6.62 -5.41
CA HIS A 126 -14.27 -7.86 -6.16
C HIS A 126 -13.93 -9.14 -5.39
N LYS A 127 -13.17 -9.04 -4.30
CA LYS A 127 -12.68 -10.21 -3.55
C LYS A 127 -13.52 -10.52 -2.31
N ILE A 128 -14.12 -9.50 -1.70
CA ILE A 128 -15.06 -9.67 -0.59
C ILE A 128 -16.47 -9.76 -1.17
N LYS A 129 -16.94 -10.99 -1.40
CA LYS A 129 -18.29 -11.27 -1.91
C LYS A 129 -19.31 -11.53 -0.80
N ASP A 130 -18.85 -11.57 0.44
CA ASP A 130 -19.69 -11.83 1.60
C ASP A 130 -20.50 -10.59 1.95
N SER A 131 -21.79 -10.64 1.71
CA SER A 131 -22.73 -9.54 2.00
C SER A 131 -22.90 -9.25 3.50
N SER A 132 -22.40 -10.14 4.37
CA SER A 132 -22.41 -9.92 5.83
C SER A 132 -21.34 -8.92 6.28
N ILE A 133 -20.31 -8.68 5.47
CA ILE A 133 -19.24 -7.72 5.75
C ILE A 133 -19.63 -6.36 5.18
N LYS A 134 -19.92 -5.42 6.06
CA LYS A 134 -20.14 -4.02 5.67
C LYS A 134 -18.79 -3.37 5.31
N GLN A 135 -18.75 -2.67 4.20
CA GLN A 135 -17.54 -2.00 3.71
C GLN A 135 -17.80 -0.52 3.46
N ASP A 136 -16.89 0.31 3.90
CA ASP A 136 -16.87 1.75 3.66
C ASP A 136 -15.52 2.15 3.04
N TYR A 137 -15.57 3.02 2.02
CA TYR A 137 -14.39 3.47 1.29
C TYR A 137 -14.21 4.97 1.52
N ILE A 138 -13.06 5.34 2.06
CA ILE A 138 -12.74 6.74 2.33
C ILE A 138 -12.00 7.28 1.11
N ASP A 139 -12.75 8.00 0.26
CA ASP A 139 -12.23 8.66 -0.92
C ASP A 139 -11.37 9.87 -0.55
N ASP A 140 -10.50 10.29 -1.48
CA ASP A 140 -9.65 11.49 -1.37
C ASP A 140 -8.81 11.58 -0.09
N PHE A 141 -8.48 10.41 0.51
CA PHE A 141 -7.62 10.35 1.70
C PHE A 141 -6.20 10.84 1.41
N TYR A 142 -5.77 10.73 0.16
CA TYR A 142 -4.48 11.24 -0.32
C TYR A 142 -4.70 12.37 -1.33
N THR A 143 -4.28 13.56 -0.97
CA THR A 143 -4.26 14.71 -1.88
C THR A 143 -2.83 14.95 -2.36
N GLN A 144 -2.60 14.82 -3.67
CA GLN A 144 -1.27 14.95 -4.30
C GLN A 144 -0.18 14.03 -3.69
N GLY A 145 -0.56 12.86 -3.19
CA GLY A 145 0.34 11.90 -2.53
C GLY A 145 0.76 12.30 -1.11
N ARG A 146 0.00 13.17 -0.47
CA ARG A 146 0.10 13.52 0.96
C ARG A 146 -1.20 13.15 1.66
N ILE A 147 -1.12 12.93 2.96
CA ILE A 147 -2.29 12.66 3.80
C ILE A 147 -3.17 13.91 3.82
N ASN A 148 -4.45 13.71 3.57
CA ASN A 148 -5.46 14.75 3.82
C ASN A 148 -5.83 14.71 5.32
N PHE A 149 -5.31 15.65 6.07
CA PHE A 149 -5.51 15.70 7.53
C PHE A 149 -6.98 15.93 7.91
N VAL A 150 -7.78 16.58 7.08
CA VAL A 150 -9.22 16.77 7.34
C VAL A 150 -9.94 15.41 7.29
N ASN A 151 -9.63 14.58 6.30
CA ASN A 151 -10.23 13.25 6.19
C ASN A 151 -9.73 12.30 7.29
N LEU A 152 -8.49 12.46 7.75
CA LEU A 152 -7.96 11.74 8.90
C LEU A 152 -8.71 12.12 10.19
N ASP A 153 -8.92 13.41 10.43
CA ASP A 153 -9.65 13.93 11.59
C ASP A 153 -11.10 13.46 11.60
N ASN A 154 -11.78 13.53 10.45
CA ASN A 154 -13.13 13.00 10.29
C ASN A 154 -13.20 11.49 10.57
N LEU A 155 -12.24 10.72 10.09
CA LEU A 155 -12.16 9.28 10.38
C LEU A 155 -11.99 9.01 11.87
N ILE A 156 -11.10 9.73 12.55
CA ILE A 156 -10.86 9.56 14.00
C ILE A 156 -12.12 9.92 14.79
N THR A 157 -12.76 11.02 14.44
CA THR A 157 -14.00 11.46 15.10
C THR A 157 -15.11 10.44 14.92
N ASP A 158 -15.26 9.89 13.71
CA ASP A 158 -16.22 8.83 13.44
C ASP A 158 -15.92 7.53 14.20
N LEU A 159 -14.63 7.14 14.29
CA LEU A 159 -14.21 5.98 15.08
C LEU A 159 -14.52 6.15 16.57
N ILE A 160 -14.27 7.32 17.15
CA ILE A 160 -14.58 7.60 18.55
C ILE A 160 -16.08 7.54 18.81
N ALA A 161 -16.88 8.08 17.88
CA ALA A 161 -18.34 8.15 18.05
C ALA A 161 -19.04 6.79 17.79
N ASN A 162 -18.63 6.07 16.75
CA ASN A 162 -19.39 4.97 16.16
C ASN A 162 -18.69 3.61 16.20
N CYS A 163 -17.42 3.52 16.67
CA CYS A 163 -16.75 2.24 16.75
C CYS A 163 -17.35 1.39 17.87
N GLU A 164 -17.91 0.26 17.50
CA GLU A 164 -18.37 -0.76 18.43
C GLU A 164 -17.38 -1.93 18.43
N GLY A 165 -16.96 -2.37 19.62
CA GLY A 165 -16.07 -3.53 19.78
C GLY A 165 -14.59 -3.26 19.51
N GLU A 166 -13.91 -4.24 18.94
CA GLU A 166 -12.45 -4.21 18.75
C GLU A 166 -12.06 -3.49 17.47
N LEU A 167 -10.96 -2.73 17.54
CA LEU A 167 -10.44 -1.96 16.42
C LEU A 167 -9.12 -2.55 15.93
N PHE A 168 -9.10 -2.98 14.67
CA PHE A 168 -7.94 -3.54 14.01
C PHE A 168 -7.45 -2.64 12.90
N ILE A 169 -6.14 -2.61 12.70
CA ILE A 169 -5.51 -1.90 11.57
C ILE A 169 -4.67 -2.88 10.75
N ALA A 170 -4.97 -2.98 9.47
CA ALA A 170 -4.25 -3.78 8.48
C ALA A 170 -3.43 -2.89 7.55
N PHE A 171 -2.11 -3.03 7.56
CA PHE A 171 -1.19 -2.22 6.75
C PHE A 171 0.10 -2.96 6.44
N ASN A 172 0.86 -2.44 5.47
CA ASN A 172 2.19 -2.97 5.16
C ASN A 172 3.26 -2.23 5.99
N GLY A 173 4.03 -2.98 6.77
CA GLY A 173 5.16 -2.50 7.55
C GLY A 173 6.46 -2.58 6.78
N PHE A 174 7.32 -1.58 6.96
CA PHE A 174 8.61 -1.48 6.30
C PHE A 174 9.72 -2.08 7.17
N LYS A 175 10.35 -3.16 6.71
CA LYS A 175 11.57 -3.72 7.34
C LYS A 175 12.85 -3.23 6.67
N SER A 176 12.88 -3.28 5.35
CA SER A 176 14.02 -2.84 4.56
C SER A 176 13.58 -2.44 3.16
N ALA A 177 14.50 -1.90 2.36
CA ALA A 177 14.20 -1.54 0.97
C ALA A 177 13.75 -2.74 0.11
N MET A 178 13.96 -3.97 0.54
CA MET A 178 13.59 -5.18 -0.19
C MET A 178 12.53 -6.03 0.52
N VAL A 179 12.24 -5.74 1.79
CA VAL A 179 11.36 -6.57 2.61
C VAL A 179 10.28 -5.73 3.23
N THR A 180 9.04 -6.05 2.90
CA THR A 180 7.84 -5.53 3.54
C THR A 180 7.16 -6.68 4.29
N GLU A 181 6.50 -6.35 5.39
CA GLU A 181 5.69 -7.31 6.13
C GLU A 181 4.25 -6.82 6.22
N PHE A 182 3.34 -7.76 6.35
CA PHE A 182 1.96 -7.46 6.66
C PHE A 182 1.79 -7.33 8.17
N ASN A 183 1.10 -6.28 8.60
CA ASN A 183 0.72 -6.07 9.99
C ASN A 183 -0.79 -6.05 10.11
N PHE A 184 -1.29 -6.83 11.06
CA PHE A 184 -2.68 -6.84 11.48
C PHE A 184 -2.68 -6.64 12.99
N LEU A 185 -2.91 -5.40 13.41
CA LEU A 185 -2.76 -5.00 14.81
C LEU A 185 -4.13 -4.77 15.43
N ASN A 186 -4.39 -5.39 16.57
CA ASN A 186 -5.46 -4.96 17.47
C ASN A 186 -4.92 -3.76 18.28
N ILE A 187 -5.61 -2.63 18.26
CA ILE A 187 -5.15 -1.43 18.97
C ILE A 187 -5.11 -1.66 20.48
N LYS A 188 -6.01 -2.48 21.01
CA LYS A 188 -6.03 -2.85 22.42
C LYS A 188 -4.73 -3.48 22.88
N ASP A 189 -4.08 -4.30 22.04
CA ASP A 189 -2.83 -4.98 22.37
C ASP A 189 -1.63 -4.03 22.50
N LEU A 190 -1.79 -2.78 22.06
CA LEU A 190 -0.78 -1.73 22.19
C LEU A 190 -0.84 -1.01 23.55
N ILE A 191 -1.90 -1.25 24.33
CA ILE A 191 -2.07 -0.67 25.65
C ILE A 191 -1.47 -1.64 26.66
N GLU A 192 -0.31 -1.32 27.15
CA GLU A 192 0.40 -2.10 28.17
C GLU A 192 -0.08 -1.71 29.56
N GLN A 193 -0.24 -2.67 30.47
CA GLN A 193 -0.44 -2.36 31.88
C GLN A 193 0.89 -1.88 32.49
N LYS A 194 0.98 -0.57 32.76
CA LYS A 194 2.18 0.03 33.38
C LYS A 194 1.80 0.71 34.68
N ASP A 195 2.56 0.46 35.75
CA ASP A 195 2.46 1.21 36.99
C ASP A 195 2.93 2.64 36.77
N GLY A 196 2.01 3.52 36.47
CA GLY A 196 2.31 4.90 36.11
C GLY A 196 2.69 5.77 37.31
N LEU A 197 3.77 6.50 37.17
CA LEU A 197 4.28 7.49 38.12
C LEU A 197 3.75 8.90 37.86
N TYR A 198 2.84 9.10 36.91
CA TYR A 198 2.39 10.46 36.56
C TYR A 198 1.36 11.00 37.55
N LYS A 199 1.61 12.22 38.03
CA LYS A 199 0.63 13.02 38.76
C LYS A 199 -0.18 13.82 37.75
N ILE A 200 -1.50 13.65 37.76
CA ILE A 200 -2.42 14.30 36.82
C ILE A 200 -3.09 15.44 37.56
N ASP A 201 -2.87 16.68 37.10
CA ASP A 201 -3.43 17.91 37.68
C ASP A 201 -4.62 18.45 36.82
N CYS A 202 -5.35 17.58 36.08
CA CYS A 202 -6.51 17.96 35.27
C CYS A 202 -7.65 16.96 35.45
N ASP A 203 -8.82 17.23 34.82
CA ASP A 203 -9.92 16.27 34.78
C ASP A 203 -9.49 15.02 33.99
N ILE A 204 -9.49 13.88 34.69
CA ILE A 204 -9.01 12.60 34.18
C ILE A 204 -9.83 12.15 32.95
N LYS A 205 -11.15 12.39 32.94
CA LYS A 205 -12.02 12.00 31.85
C LYS A 205 -11.71 12.78 30.57
N GLU A 206 -11.43 14.07 30.69
CA GLU A 206 -11.03 14.89 29.55
C GLU A 206 -9.62 14.50 29.05
N ALA A 207 -8.70 14.23 29.99
CA ALA A 207 -7.35 13.77 29.66
C ALA A 207 -7.37 12.43 28.89
N ILE A 208 -8.21 11.47 29.30
CA ILE A 208 -8.34 10.19 28.62
C ILE A 208 -8.93 10.38 27.22
N LYS A 209 -10.01 11.15 27.05
CA LYS A 209 -10.61 11.41 25.73
C LYS A 209 -9.60 12.05 24.77
N PHE A 210 -8.82 13.00 25.26
CA PHE A 210 -7.76 13.62 24.47
C PHE A 210 -6.66 12.61 24.10
N ALA A 211 -6.23 11.78 25.06
CA ALA A 211 -5.21 10.76 24.84
C ALA A 211 -5.68 9.68 23.87
N GLU A 212 -6.95 9.27 23.90
CA GLU A 212 -7.55 8.34 22.94
C GLU A 212 -7.55 8.91 21.51
N TYR A 213 -7.94 10.18 21.35
CA TYR A 213 -7.87 10.87 20.07
C TYR A 213 -6.42 10.89 19.53
N GLN A 214 -5.47 11.27 20.40
CA GLN A 214 -4.06 11.32 20.03
C GLN A 214 -3.47 9.94 19.73
N ALA A 215 -3.92 8.88 20.42
CA ALA A 215 -3.50 7.50 20.16
C ALA A 215 -3.98 7.01 18.78
N LEU A 216 -5.24 7.26 18.44
CA LEU A 216 -5.77 6.95 17.10
C LEU A 216 -5.03 7.73 16.02
N TYR A 217 -4.81 9.02 16.23
CA TYR A 217 -4.04 9.85 15.31
C TYR A 217 -2.62 9.30 15.11
N ALA A 218 -1.93 8.99 16.20
CA ALA A 218 -0.55 8.50 16.16
C ALA A 218 -0.42 7.14 15.45
N ILE A 219 -1.31 6.17 15.76
CA ILE A 219 -1.25 4.85 15.14
C ILE A 219 -1.65 4.90 13.66
N LEU A 220 -2.65 5.67 13.27
CA LEU A 220 -3.04 5.84 11.87
C LEU A 220 -1.93 6.53 11.07
N CYS A 221 -1.34 7.61 11.58
CA CYS A 221 -0.19 8.25 10.95
C CYS A 221 1.00 7.28 10.80
N TYR A 222 1.31 6.50 11.84
CA TYR A 222 2.35 5.48 11.78
C TYR A 222 2.07 4.44 10.71
N ALA A 223 0.86 3.86 10.68
CA ALA A 223 0.47 2.84 9.74
C ALA A 223 0.46 3.36 8.27
N ILE A 224 -0.05 4.58 8.06
CA ILE A 224 -0.06 5.23 6.74
C ILE A 224 1.37 5.51 6.25
N ASN A 225 2.23 6.07 7.10
CA ASN A 225 3.62 6.34 6.75
C ASN A 225 4.39 5.06 6.40
N ASN A 226 4.16 3.96 7.14
CA ASN A 226 4.69 2.65 6.80
C ASN A 226 4.19 2.15 5.45
N ASN A 227 2.90 2.29 5.17
CA ASN A 227 2.35 1.86 3.88
C ASN A 227 2.92 2.69 2.71
N ILE A 228 3.09 4.01 2.88
CA ILE A 228 3.68 4.90 1.87
C ILE A 228 5.14 4.52 1.57
N ILE A 229 5.95 4.25 2.59
CA ILE A 229 7.34 3.83 2.36
C ILE A 229 7.41 2.46 1.67
N CYS A 230 6.53 1.51 2.02
CA CYS A 230 6.39 0.22 1.35
C CYS A 230 5.97 0.38 -0.12
N GLU A 231 5.02 1.29 -0.39
CA GLU A 231 4.58 1.62 -1.74
C GLU A 231 5.75 2.10 -2.61
N HIS A 232 6.58 3.01 -2.10
CA HIS A 232 7.74 3.51 -2.85
C HIS A 232 8.83 2.46 -2.99
N SER A 233 9.06 1.63 -1.99
CA SER A 233 10.03 0.53 -2.04
C SER A 233 9.64 -0.51 -3.10
N LEU A 234 8.43 -1.01 -3.06
CA LEU A 234 7.96 -2.01 -4.01
C LEU A 234 7.80 -1.44 -5.42
N ARG A 235 7.45 -0.16 -5.56
CA ARG A 235 7.44 0.50 -6.88
C ARG A 235 8.84 0.62 -7.45
N MET A 236 9.83 0.98 -6.65
CA MET A 236 11.24 1.02 -7.08
C MET A 236 11.67 -0.35 -7.62
N GLN A 237 11.39 -1.44 -6.89
CA GLN A 237 11.73 -2.81 -7.30
C GLN A 237 10.97 -3.23 -8.57
N ALA A 238 9.67 -2.93 -8.65
CA ALA A 238 8.84 -3.27 -9.80
C ALA A 238 9.32 -2.55 -11.08
N MET A 239 9.72 -1.27 -10.95
CA MET A 239 10.23 -0.49 -12.08
C MET A 239 11.63 -0.95 -12.50
N ASP A 240 12.51 -1.33 -11.56
CA ASP A 240 13.80 -1.93 -11.87
C ASP A 240 13.64 -3.25 -12.65
N SER A 241 12.79 -4.13 -12.17
CA SER A 241 12.48 -5.40 -12.86
C SER A 241 11.86 -5.19 -14.24
N ALA A 242 10.93 -4.23 -14.36
CA ALA A 242 10.32 -3.87 -15.64
C ALA A 242 11.36 -3.33 -16.64
N THR A 243 12.28 -2.49 -16.16
CA THR A 243 13.39 -1.96 -16.98
C THR A 243 14.25 -3.07 -17.52
N ARG A 244 14.78 -3.94 -16.65
CA ARG A 244 15.64 -5.07 -17.05
C ARG A 244 14.93 -6.02 -18.01
N ASN A 245 13.66 -6.32 -17.77
CA ASN A 245 12.89 -7.21 -18.66
C ASN A 245 12.66 -6.55 -20.02
N THR A 246 12.38 -5.25 -20.06
CA THR A 246 12.17 -4.53 -21.32
C THR A 246 13.49 -4.40 -22.12
N GLU A 247 14.62 -4.19 -21.46
CA GLU A 247 15.94 -4.20 -22.10
C GLU A 247 16.22 -5.55 -22.80
N LYS A 248 15.95 -6.68 -22.12
CA LYS A 248 16.07 -8.02 -22.75
C LYS A 248 15.16 -8.18 -23.98
N ILE A 249 13.93 -7.65 -23.93
CA ILE A 249 13.02 -7.69 -25.06
C ILE A 249 13.55 -6.85 -26.24
N ILE A 250 14.16 -5.69 -25.95
CA ILE A 250 14.78 -4.85 -26.98
C ILE A 250 15.90 -5.61 -27.69
N ASP A 251 16.77 -6.29 -26.95
CA ASP A 251 17.88 -7.08 -27.52
C ASP A 251 17.35 -8.21 -28.42
N GLN A 252 16.31 -8.93 -27.98
CA GLN A 252 15.66 -9.96 -28.78
C GLN A 252 15.02 -9.40 -30.05
N LEU A 253 14.30 -8.29 -29.93
CA LEU A 253 13.66 -7.63 -31.07
C LEU A 253 14.70 -7.08 -32.05
N THR A 254 15.82 -6.56 -31.58
CA THR A 254 16.92 -6.04 -32.42
C THR A 254 17.57 -7.19 -33.19
N THR A 255 17.81 -8.31 -32.54
CA THR A 255 18.34 -9.52 -33.20
C THR A 255 17.37 -10.03 -34.26
N HIS A 256 16.07 -10.09 -33.94
CA HIS A 256 15.04 -10.51 -34.91
C HIS A 256 14.91 -9.53 -36.08
N TYR A 257 14.95 -8.22 -35.81
CA TYR A 257 14.97 -7.19 -36.84
C TYR A 257 16.13 -7.39 -37.84
N ASN A 258 17.33 -7.60 -37.32
CA ASN A 258 18.52 -7.78 -38.17
C ASN A 258 18.44 -9.05 -39.03
N LYS A 259 17.96 -10.18 -38.45
CA LYS A 259 17.74 -11.42 -39.20
C LYS A 259 16.70 -11.24 -40.30
N THR A 260 15.56 -10.64 -40.01
CA THR A 260 14.49 -10.40 -40.97
C THR A 260 14.93 -9.44 -42.07
N ARG A 261 15.69 -8.41 -41.70
CA ARG A 261 16.26 -7.47 -42.68
C ARG A 261 17.22 -8.15 -43.63
N GLN A 262 18.15 -8.99 -43.12
CA GLN A 262 19.10 -9.76 -43.95
C GLN A 262 18.38 -10.72 -44.87
N ALA A 263 17.39 -11.47 -44.35
CA ALA A 263 16.57 -12.37 -45.19
C ALA A 263 15.84 -11.61 -46.30
N GLY A 264 15.28 -10.44 -46.00
CA GLY A 264 14.62 -9.60 -47.00
C GLY A 264 15.55 -9.09 -48.09
N ILE A 265 16.79 -8.70 -47.72
CA ILE A 265 17.82 -8.28 -48.67
C ILE A 265 18.23 -9.47 -49.54
N THR A 266 18.46 -10.65 -48.95
CA THR A 266 18.86 -11.85 -49.68
C THR A 266 17.76 -12.26 -50.66
N ASN A 267 16.49 -12.27 -50.26
CA ASN A 267 15.38 -12.58 -51.16
C ASN A 267 15.29 -11.59 -52.33
N ALA A 268 15.42 -10.30 -52.05
CA ALA A 268 15.42 -9.29 -53.10
C ALA A 268 16.59 -9.46 -54.11
N LEU A 269 17.79 -9.86 -53.64
CA LEU A 269 18.91 -10.17 -54.52
C LEU A 269 18.64 -11.42 -55.39
N ILE A 270 18.04 -12.48 -54.79
CA ILE A 270 17.62 -13.70 -55.52
C ILE A 270 16.61 -13.33 -56.60
N ASP A 271 15.61 -12.52 -56.27
CA ASP A 271 14.57 -12.10 -57.22
C ASP A 271 15.16 -11.33 -58.42
N VAL A 272 16.16 -10.45 -58.16
CA VAL A 272 16.87 -9.71 -59.22
C VAL A 272 17.69 -10.65 -60.13
N VAL A 273 18.43 -11.60 -59.52
CA VAL A 273 19.26 -12.56 -60.27
C VAL A 273 18.40 -13.50 -61.11
N SER A 274 17.32 -14.04 -60.54
CA SER A 274 16.40 -14.94 -61.26
C SER A 274 15.62 -14.21 -62.38
N GLY A 275 15.24 -12.95 -62.16
CA GLY A 275 14.61 -12.12 -63.19
C GLY A 275 15.56 -11.79 -64.38
N SER A 276 16.85 -11.63 -64.12
CA SER A 276 17.85 -11.38 -65.17
C SER A 276 18.15 -12.63 -66.01
N GLN A 277 18.01 -13.84 -65.43
CA GLN A 277 18.19 -15.11 -66.17
C GLN A 277 17.00 -15.45 -67.06
N GLN A 278 15.83 -14.88 -66.85
CA GLN A 278 14.64 -15.10 -67.72
C GLN A 278 14.59 -14.14 -68.91
N GLN A 279 15.44 -13.16 -69.02
CA GLN A 279 15.50 -12.22 -70.13
C GLN A 279 16.59 -12.56 -71.17
N ASN A 280 17.39 -13.61 -70.95
CA ASN A 280 18.29 -14.19 -71.93
C ASN A 280 17.75 -15.55 -72.42
#